data_664e23ff9898315acd3f2bf8dc5dd102
#
_entry.id   664e23ff9898315acd3f2bf8dc5dd102
#
_cell.length_a   1.000
_cell.length_b   1.000
_cell.length_c   1.000
_cell.angle_alpha   90.00
_cell.angle_beta   90.00
_cell.angle_gamma   90.00
#
_symmetry.space_group_name_H-M   'P 1'
#
loop_
_entity.id
_entity.type
_entity.pdbx_description
1 polymer ?
#
loop_
_entity_poly.entity_id
_entity_poly.type
_entity_poly.pdbx_seq_one_letter_code
_entity_poly.pdbx_strand_id
1 'polypeptide(L)'
;MLEGSHSRSDVPRSDIRIAEIDGLRGLAVLLVLLWHFIGALLPQTTVLLKLVSGTVIFGRTGVDLFFVLSGFLIIGILVDRRDADNYFHVFFARRALRILPPYAMLLIVFWILTALLPAGYYFGHQIPWWSYATFTQNWYIIKLNNWGPGGASVTWSVAIEEQFYIIFPVIVYLIPRRHLFPLLICIGTGSILARAACFLLYPQNAFAPYVATFLRLDGLCAGGMLALACRDAHLWRTMIAHRSTLMKVNGTFAAFIPFFLVALHWSPGTTMYYWGHTYLTVLYSLTLATILTNSNSRLSAALRLGFLRALGAISYTAYLVHPLFIGLAFTVVGKREELKSMSDAFLLVLAMLVTLLYSKASYILIESKLLAIGHRLEYSARGSGSRAADLSGPSAVSKGSQLQR
;
A
#
# COMPACT_ATOMS: atom_id res chain seq x y z
N MET A 1 11.74 32.39 21.59
CA MET A 1 12.22 31.12 22.15
C MET A 1 11.11 30.52 23.00
N LEU A 2 10.34 29.61 22.46
CA LEU A 2 9.51 28.63 23.18
C LEU A 2 9.45 27.41 22.29
N GLU A 3 10.46 26.55 22.42
CA GLU A 3 10.38 25.16 21.90
C GLU A 3 9.32 24.44 22.72
N GLY A 4 8.18 24.19 22.07
CA GLY A 4 7.14 23.35 22.63
C GLY A 4 7.65 21.92 22.76
N SER A 5 7.94 21.51 23.97
CA SER A 5 8.18 20.12 24.35
C SER A 5 6.93 19.32 24.02
N HIS A 6 6.85 18.69 22.82
CA HIS A 6 5.82 17.72 22.54
C HIS A 6 5.98 16.57 23.54
N SER A 7 5.04 16.48 24.47
CA SER A 7 5.00 15.41 25.46
C SER A 7 4.87 14.09 24.73
N ARG A 8 5.75 13.12 25.03
CA ARG A 8 5.81 11.77 24.44
C ARG A 8 4.57 10.90 24.69
N SER A 9 3.49 11.48 25.17
CA SER A 9 2.22 10.83 25.51
C SER A 9 1.13 11.00 24.44
N ASP A 10 1.39 11.78 23.37
CA ASP A 10 0.34 12.07 22.40
C ASP A 10 0.15 10.89 21.44
N VAL A 11 -1.10 10.43 21.39
CA VAL A 11 -1.57 9.38 20.47
C VAL A 11 -1.33 9.84 19.03
N PRO A 12 -0.70 9.02 18.15
CA PRO A 12 -0.53 9.37 16.75
C PRO A 12 -1.88 9.62 16.06
N ARG A 13 -2.16 10.85 15.69
CA ARG A 13 -3.36 11.22 14.93
C ARG A 13 -3.10 11.09 13.43
N SER A 14 -4.16 10.79 12.66
CA SER A 14 -4.06 10.64 11.20
C SER A 14 -3.62 11.92 10.46
N ASP A 15 -3.71 13.08 11.13
CA ASP A 15 -3.35 14.38 10.54
C ASP A 15 -1.85 14.66 10.59
N ILE A 16 -1.11 13.90 11.40
CA ILE A 16 0.35 14.08 11.54
C ILE A 16 1.06 13.20 10.51
N ARG A 17 1.81 13.85 9.61
CA ARG A 17 2.68 13.15 8.68
C ARG A 17 3.87 12.57 9.43
N ILE A 18 3.99 11.24 9.44
CA ILE A 18 5.08 10.51 10.07
C ILE A 18 6.13 10.19 9.00
N ALA A 19 7.31 10.81 9.11
CA ALA A 19 8.38 10.70 8.10
C ALA A 19 8.86 9.26 7.90
N GLU A 20 8.82 8.44 8.96
CA GLU A 20 9.18 7.03 8.93
C GLU A 20 8.21 6.18 8.09
N ILE A 21 6.93 6.55 8.04
CA ILE A 21 5.94 5.87 7.19
C ILE A 21 6.24 6.15 5.71
N ASP A 22 6.64 7.38 5.37
CA ASP A 22 7.11 7.68 4.01
C ASP A 22 8.37 6.86 3.70
N GLY A 23 9.29 6.71 4.64
CA GLY A 23 10.48 5.85 4.50
C GLY A 23 10.14 4.37 4.33
N LEU A 24 9.17 3.84 5.09
CA LEU A 24 8.69 2.46 4.92
C LEU A 24 8.06 2.23 3.54
N ARG A 25 7.30 3.19 3.02
CA ARG A 25 6.77 3.11 1.65
C ARG A 25 7.90 3.10 0.62
N GLY A 26 8.95 3.91 0.87
CA GLY A 26 10.17 3.90 0.05
C GLY A 26 10.90 2.56 0.10
N LEU A 27 11.02 1.97 1.27
CA LEU A 27 11.58 0.63 1.44
C LEU A 27 10.75 -0.43 0.72
N ALA A 28 9.43 -0.39 0.85
CA ALA A 28 8.52 -1.32 0.20
C ALA A 28 8.65 -1.31 -1.32
N VAL A 29 8.65 -0.11 -1.94
CA VAL A 29 8.85 -0.02 -3.40
C VAL A 29 10.26 -0.41 -3.81
N LEU A 30 11.29 -0.05 -3.04
CA LEU A 30 12.66 -0.45 -3.31
C LEU A 30 12.81 -1.99 -3.36
N LEU A 31 12.22 -2.69 -2.38
CA LEU A 31 12.18 -4.15 -2.33
C LEU A 31 11.54 -4.73 -3.60
N VAL A 32 10.37 -4.21 -4.01
CA VAL A 32 9.68 -4.64 -5.22
C VAL A 32 10.52 -4.39 -6.47
N LEU A 33 11.13 -3.21 -6.60
CA LEU A 33 11.97 -2.88 -7.75
C LEU A 33 13.20 -3.78 -7.82
N LEU A 34 13.90 -4.03 -6.70
CA LEU A 34 15.05 -4.94 -6.67
C LEU A 34 14.67 -6.35 -7.13
N TRP A 35 13.50 -6.87 -6.72
CA TRP A 35 13.04 -8.16 -7.19
C TRP A 35 12.79 -8.17 -8.70
N HIS A 36 12.03 -7.21 -9.23
CA HIS A 36 11.62 -7.25 -10.63
C HIS A 36 12.73 -6.87 -11.61
N PHE A 37 13.64 -5.97 -11.23
CA PHE A 37 14.78 -5.58 -12.10
C PHE A 37 15.97 -6.50 -11.96
N ILE A 38 16.10 -7.24 -10.87
CA ILE A 38 17.28 -8.11 -10.64
C ILE A 38 16.82 -9.55 -10.39
N GLY A 39 16.11 -9.81 -9.30
CA GLY A 39 15.87 -11.17 -8.80
C GLY A 39 15.11 -12.06 -9.77
N ALA A 40 14.07 -11.52 -10.42
CA ALA A 40 13.22 -12.26 -11.36
C ALA A 40 13.93 -12.56 -12.72
N LEU A 41 14.97 -11.80 -13.06
CA LEU A 41 15.61 -11.85 -14.37
C LEU A 41 16.99 -12.52 -14.33
N LEU A 42 17.54 -12.81 -13.15
CA LEU A 42 18.82 -13.49 -12.99
C LEU A 42 18.74 -14.95 -13.46
N PRO A 43 19.64 -15.39 -14.35
CA PRO A 43 19.72 -16.79 -14.74
C PRO A 43 20.16 -17.65 -13.56
N GLN A 44 19.53 -18.82 -13.40
CA GLN A 44 19.81 -19.74 -12.29
C GLN A 44 20.95 -20.74 -12.64
N THR A 45 22.04 -20.24 -13.26
CA THR A 45 23.10 -21.09 -13.82
C THR A 45 24.24 -21.36 -12.85
N THR A 46 24.55 -20.42 -11.93
CA THR A 46 25.65 -20.58 -10.97
C THR A 46 25.15 -20.51 -9.53
N VAL A 47 25.92 -21.06 -8.59
CA VAL A 47 25.60 -20.99 -7.15
C VAL A 47 25.48 -19.54 -6.68
N LEU A 48 26.38 -18.67 -7.12
CA LEU A 48 26.35 -17.25 -6.76
C LEU A 48 25.06 -16.57 -7.25
N LEU A 49 24.66 -16.79 -8.50
CA LEU A 49 23.43 -16.21 -9.06
C LEU A 49 22.17 -16.74 -8.36
N LYS A 50 22.15 -18.03 -7.99
CA LYS A 50 21.09 -18.61 -7.18
C LYS A 50 21.01 -17.98 -5.79
N LEU A 51 22.15 -17.75 -5.13
CA LEU A 51 22.21 -17.09 -3.83
C LEU A 51 21.72 -15.64 -3.91
N VAL A 52 22.17 -14.88 -4.92
CA VAL A 52 21.74 -13.51 -5.13
C VAL A 52 20.23 -13.46 -5.41
N SER A 53 19.72 -14.26 -6.34
CA SER A 53 18.29 -14.35 -6.63
C SER A 53 17.48 -14.79 -5.40
N GLY A 54 17.97 -15.80 -4.67
CA GLY A 54 17.38 -16.28 -3.43
C GLY A 54 17.34 -15.24 -2.32
N THR A 55 18.30 -14.31 -2.26
CA THR A 55 18.28 -13.19 -1.32
C THR A 55 17.30 -12.09 -1.78
N VAL A 56 17.38 -11.73 -3.05
CA VAL A 56 16.55 -10.66 -3.64
C VAL A 56 15.06 -11.06 -3.74
N ILE A 57 14.73 -12.37 -3.70
CA ILE A 57 13.33 -12.85 -3.65
C ILE A 57 12.55 -12.26 -2.47
N PHE A 58 13.24 -11.87 -1.38
CA PHE A 58 12.64 -11.12 -0.28
C PHE A 58 11.98 -9.81 -0.76
N GLY A 59 12.45 -9.26 -1.88
CA GLY A 59 11.87 -8.06 -2.49
C GLY A 59 10.39 -8.18 -2.85
N ARG A 60 9.90 -9.39 -3.14
CA ARG A 60 8.46 -9.64 -3.37
C ARG A 60 7.59 -9.24 -2.18
N THR A 61 8.15 -9.30 -0.97
CA THR A 61 7.43 -9.03 0.28
C THR A 61 7.11 -7.55 0.49
N GLY A 62 7.67 -6.65 -0.34
CA GLY A 62 7.32 -5.23 -0.32
C GLY A 62 5.81 -4.98 -0.49
N VAL A 63 5.09 -5.86 -1.18
CA VAL A 63 3.63 -5.79 -1.31
C VAL A 63 2.93 -6.08 0.03
N ASP A 64 3.42 -7.05 0.81
CA ASP A 64 2.89 -7.35 2.15
C ASP A 64 3.09 -6.16 3.10
N LEU A 65 4.22 -5.46 3.00
CA LEU A 65 4.47 -4.22 3.73
C LEU A 65 3.49 -3.11 3.31
N PHE A 66 3.20 -2.96 2.00
CA PHE A 66 2.19 -2.01 1.53
C PHE A 66 0.80 -2.34 2.11
N PHE A 67 0.39 -3.60 2.17
CA PHE A 67 -0.90 -3.97 2.76
C PHE A 67 -1.00 -3.60 4.24
N VAL A 68 0.03 -3.85 5.05
CA VAL A 68 0.05 -3.42 6.45
C VAL A 68 -0.03 -1.89 6.58
N LEU A 69 0.73 -1.15 5.76
CA LEU A 69 0.69 0.32 5.76
C LEU A 69 -0.67 0.86 5.30
N SER A 70 -1.27 0.26 4.26
CA SER A 70 -2.59 0.64 3.77
C SER A 70 -3.66 0.40 4.83
N GLY A 71 -3.66 -0.76 5.48
CA GLY A 71 -4.58 -1.04 6.58
C GLY A 71 -4.46 -0.04 7.72
N PHE A 72 -3.23 0.26 8.16
CA PHE A 72 -2.95 1.24 9.21
C PHE A 72 -3.47 2.63 8.87
N LEU A 73 -3.12 3.14 7.69
CA LEU A 73 -3.50 4.48 7.28
C LEU A 73 -5.00 4.63 7.03
N ILE A 74 -5.60 3.65 6.35
CA ILE A 74 -7.01 3.72 5.96
C ILE A 74 -7.93 3.58 7.18
N ILE A 75 -7.77 2.51 7.96
CA ILE A 75 -8.60 2.33 9.17
C ILE A 75 -8.41 3.49 10.14
N GLY A 76 -7.18 4.00 10.25
CA GLY A 76 -6.88 5.17 11.04
C GLY A 76 -7.71 6.40 10.64
N ILE A 77 -7.69 6.75 9.35
CA ILE A 77 -8.48 7.88 8.82
C ILE A 77 -9.98 7.64 9.01
N LEU A 78 -10.46 6.44 8.69
CA LEU A 78 -11.87 6.10 8.79
C LEU A 78 -12.41 6.23 10.22
N VAL A 79 -11.67 5.76 11.21
CA VAL A 79 -12.06 5.83 12.62
C VAL A 79 -12.02 7.27 13.16
N ASP A 80 -10.99 8.05 12.76
CA ASP A 80 -10.84 9.44 13.19
C ASP A 80 -11.93 10.36 12.60
N ARG A 81 -12.45 10.03 11.42
CA ARG A 81 -13.39 10.86 10.66
C ARG A 81 -14.80 10.29 10.57
N ARG A 82 -15.08 9.21 11.32
CA ARG A 82 -16.34 8.47 11.28
C ARG A 82 -17.58 9.34 11.50
N ASP A 83 -17.45 10.33 12.38
CA ASP A 83 -18.57 11.17 12.81
C ASP A 83 -18.74 12.44 11.95
N ALA A 84 -18.03 12.56 10.83
CA ALA A 84 -18.17 13.68 9.90
C ALA A 84 -19.39 13.51 9.01
N ASP A 85 -20.14 14.62 8.75
CA ASP A 85 -21.34 14.61 7.91
C ASP A 85 -21.02 14.21 6.45
N ASN A 86 -19.84 14.60 5.96
CA ASN A 86 -19.36 14.33 4.62
C ASN A 86 -18.31 13.18 4.56
N TYR A 87 -18.37 12.23 5.53
CA TYR A 87 -17.43 11.14 5.71
C TYR A 87 -17.09 10.39 4.41
N PHE A 88 -18.09 9.84 3.74
CA PHE A 88 -17.89 9.07 2.51
C PHE A 88 -17.38 9.94 1.36
N HIS A 89 -17.98 11.11 1.17
CA HIS A 89 -17.62 12.00 0.07
C HIS A 89 -16.14 12.41 0.13
N VAL A 90 -15.68 12.91 1.28
CA VAL A 90 -14.28 13.36 1.42
C VAL A 90 -13.32 12.19 1.35
N PHE A 91 -13.65 11.05 1.95
CA PHE A 91 -12.81 9.87 1.88
C PHE A 91 -12.60 9.41 0.43
N PHE A 92 -13.69 9.15 -0.30
CA PHE A 92 -13.60 8.66 -1.67
C PHE A 92 -12.98 9.69 -2.62
N ALA A 93 -13.33 10.97 -2.50
CA ALA A 93 -12.74 12.02 -3.33
C ALA A 93 -11.22 12.13 -3.14
N ARG A 94 -10.72 12.10 -1.88
CA ARG A 94 -9.29 12.11 -1.59
C ARG A 94 -8.57 10.87 -2.13
N ARG A 95 -9.19 9.68 -2.06
CA ARG A 95 -8.63 8.45 -2.61
C ARG A 95 -8.64 8.45 -4.13
N ALA A 96 -9.73 8.85 -4.75
CA ALA A 96 -9.83 8.98 -6.21
C ALA A 96 -8.75 9.91 -6.77
N LEU A 97 -8.55 11.10 -6.17
CA LEU A 97 -7.52 12.05 -6.60
C LEU A 97 -6.09 11.52 -6.43
N ARG A 98 -5.87 10.59 -5.51
CA ARG A 98 -4.57 9.97 -5.27
C ARG A 98 -4.27 8.80 -6.20
N ILE A 99 -5.27 7.97 -6.49
CA ILE A 99 -5.09 6.63 -7.09
C ILE A 99 -5.42 6.64 -8.58
N LEU A 100 -6.59 7.21 -8.94
CA LEU A 100 -7.08 7.10 -10.31
C LEU A 100 -6.19 7.78 -11.37
N PRO A 101 -5.59 8.97 -11.14
CA PRO A 101 -4.82 9.63 -12.20
C PRO A 101 -3.59 8.83 -12.65
N PRO A 102 -2.65 8.40 -11.78
CA PRO A 102 -1.52 7.59 -12.22
C PRO A 102 -1.94 6.19 -12.69
N TYR A 103 -3.02 5.63 -12.14
CA TYR A 103 -3.57 4.35 -12.60
C TYR A 103 -4.15 4.46 -14.02
N ALA A 104 -4.93 5.48 -14.30
CA ALA A 104 -5.48 5.74 -15.65
C ALA A 104 -4.34 5.99 -16.66
N MET A 105 -3.30 6.75 -16.26
CA MET A 105 -2.12 6.96 -17.12
C MET A 105 -1.43 5.64 -17.45
N LEU A 106 -1.23 4.75 -16.47
CA LEU A 106 -0.71 3.41 -16.73
C LEU A 106 -1.57 2.68 -17.76
N LEU A 107 -2.89 2.62 -17.56
CA LEU A 107 -3.79 1.87 -18.44
C LEU A 107 -3.80 2.44 -19.87
N ILE A 108 -3.85 3.76 -20.01
CA ILE A 108 -3.81 4.42 -21.33
C ILE A 108 -2.50 4.05 -22.05
N VAL A 109 -1.35 4.22 -21.40
CA VAL A 109 -0.05 3.90 -22.01
C VAL A 109 0.04 2.40 -22.30
N PHE A 110 -0.40 1.54 -21.38
CA PHE A 110 -0.41 0.10 -21.56
C PHE A 110 -1.23 -0.33 -22.79
N TRP A 111 -2.44 0.23 -22.99
CA TRP A 111 -3.28 -0.11 -24.14
C TRP A 111 -2.74 0.45 -25.45
N ILE A 112 -2.15 1.64 -25.45
CA ILE A 112 -1.45 2.17 -26.62
C ILE A 112 -0.29 1.25 -27.02
N LEU A 113 0.55 0.84 -26.04
CA LEU A 113 1.67 -0.04 -26.32
C LEU A 113 1.21 -1.45 -26.78
N THR A 114 0.12 -1.96 -26.21
CA THR A 114 -0.48 -3.25 -26.63
C THR A 114 -1.00 -3.18 -28.08
N ALA A 115 -1.45 -2.02 -28.55
CA ALA A 115 -1.91 -1.84 -29.94
C ALA A 115 -0.74 -1.65 -30.92
N LEU A 116 0.39 -1.08 -30.48
CA LEU A 116 1.52 -0.73 -31.32
C LEU A 116 2.62 -1.78 -31.36
N LEU A 117 2.77 -2.58 -30.31
CA LEU A 117 3.84 -3.57 -30.18
C LEU A 117 3.38 -4.98 -30.49
N PRO A 118 4.27 -5.89 -30.88
CA PRO A 118 3.94 -7.30 -31.07
C PRO A 118 3.34 -7.91 -29.80
N ALA A 119 2.30 -8.72 -29.97
CA ALA A 119 1.72 -9.47 -28.86
C ALA A 119 2.75 -10.39 -28.22
N GLY A 120 2.84 -10.38 -26.91
CA GLY A 120 3.82 -11.15 -26.14
C GLY A 120 3.46 -11.20 -24.66
N TYR A 121 4.45 -11.58 -23.84
CA TYR A 121 4.25 -11.70 -22.40
C TYR A 121 3.83 -10.37 -21.74
N TYR A 122 4.44 -9.24 -22.13
CA TYR A 122 4.13 -7.95 -21.49
C TYR A 122 2.92 -7.26 -22.06
N PHE A 123 2.66 -7.39 -23.35
CA PHE A 123 1.59 -6.68 -24.06
C PHE A 123 0.64 -7.68 -24.71
N GLY A 124 -0.61 -7.67 -24.29
CA GLY A 124 -1.61 -8.62 -24.76
C GLY A 124 -3.01 -8.33 -24.23
N HIS A 125 -4.01 -9.06 -24.71
CA HIS A 125 -5.43 -8.87 -24.44
C HIS A 125 -6.07 -10.00 -23.61
N GLN A 126 -5.25 -10.76 -22.84
CA GLN A 126 -5.74 -11.93 -22.10
C GLN A 126 -6.76 -11.57 -21.01
N ILE A 127 -6.65 -10.38 -20.46
CA ILE A 127 -7.56 -9.86 -19.43
C ILE A 127 -8.37 -8.71 -20.02
N PRO A 128 -9.73 -8.72 -19.89
CA PRO A 128 -10.59 -7.68 -20.44
C PRO A 128 -10.28 -6.31 -19.84
N TRP A 129 -10.29 -5.27 -20.67
CA TRP A 129 -9.96 -3.91 -20.24
C TRP A 129 -10.87 -3.39 -19.11
N TRP A 130 -12.16 -3.71 -19.14
CA TRP A 130 -13.13 -3.27 -18.14
C TRP A 130 -12.81 -3.85 -16.74
N SER A 131 -12.16 -5.02 -16.66
CA SER A 131 -11.77 -5.59 -15.36
C SER A 131 -10.71 -4.74 -14.65
N TYR A 132 -9.83 -4.10 -15.40
CA TYR A 132 -8.90 -3.11 -14.86
C TYR A 132 -9.64 -1.85 -14.38
N ALA A 133 -10.60 -1.36 -15.16
CA ALA A 133 -11.40 -0.19 -14.81
C ALA A 133 -12.28 -0.42 -13.55
N THR A 134 -12.68 -1.66 -13.29
CA THR A 134 -13.50 -2.06 -12.13
C THR A 134 -12.68 -2.67 -10.99
N PHE A 135 -11.36 -2.68 -11.10
CA PHE A 135 -10.45 -3.32 -10.12
C PHE A 135 -10.79 -4.79 -9.83
N THR A 136 -11.16 -5.56 -10.88
CA THR A 136 -11.51 -6.99 -10.80
C THR A 136 -10.55 -7.88 -11.57
N GLN A 137 -9.45 -7.35 -12.09
CA GLN A 137 -8.45 -8.10 -12.87
C GLN A 137 -7.79 -9.24 -12.08
N ASN A 138 -7.72 -9.15 -10.75
CA ASN A 138 -7.20 -10.23 -9.91
C ASN A 138 -8.03 -11.53 -10.04
N TRP A 139 -9.35 -11.44 -10.26
CA TRP A 139 -10.21 -12.60 -10.49
C TRP A 139 -9.96 -13.24 -11.86
N TYR A 140 -9.58 -12.43 -12.87
CA TYR A 140 -9.15 -12.95 -14.18
C TYR A 140 -7.80 -13.67 -14.11
N ILE A 141 -6.85 -13.18 -13.31
CA ILE A 141 -5.59 -13.87 -13.04
C ILE A 141 -5.86 -15.26 -12.46
N ILE A 142 -6.78 -15.39 -11.50
CA ILE A 142 -7.20 -16.68 -10.93
C ILE A 142 -7.82 -17.57 -12.01
N LYS A 143 -8.77 -17.03 -12.80
CA LYS A 143 -9.47 -17.78 -13.85
C LYS A 143 -8.51 -18.30 -14.92
N LEU A 144 -7.53 -17.50 -15.32
CA LEU A 144 -6.55 -17.85 -16.34
C LEU A 144 -5.41 -18.70 -15.79
N ASN A 145 -5.26 -18.80 -14.47
CA ASN A 145 -4.14 -19.40 -13.77
C ASN A 145 -2.78 -18.91 -14.28
N ASN A 146 -2.70 -17.63 -14.62
CA ASN A 146 -1.47 -16.93 -15.04
C ASN A 146 -1.57 -15.42 -14.76
N TRP A 147 -0.44 -14.71 -14.84
CA TRP A 147 -0.37 -13.27 -14.54
C TRP A 147 -1.12 -12.37 -15.53
N GLY A 148 -1.62 -12.91 -16.64
CA GLY A 148 -2.06 -12.09 -17.76
C GLY A 148 -0.89 -11.31 -18.39
N PRO A 149 -1.16 -10.14 -18.99
CA PRO A 149 -0.10 -9.34 -19.60
C PRO A 149 0.83 -8.75 -18.54
N GLY A 150 2.14 -9.07 -18.63
CA GLY A 150 3.15 -8.72 -17.65
C GLY A 150 3.24 -7.22 -17.37
N GLY A 151 3.05 -6.36 -18.39
CA GLY A 151 3.12 -4.91 -18.25
C GLY A 151 2.09 -4.29 -17.30
N ALA A 152 0.98 -4.98 -17.04
CA ALA A 152 -0.05 -4.56 -16.10
C ALA A 152 -0.26 -5.57 -14.96
N SER A 153 0.56 -6.61 -14.85
CA SER A 153 0.36 -7.71 -13.90
C SER A 153 0.29 -7.26 -12.45
N VAL A 154 1.15 -6.32 -12.03
CA VAL A 154 1.22 -5.83 -10.64
C VAL A 154 -0.05 -5.15 -10.13
N THR A 155 -0.96 -4.78 -11.04
CA THR A 155 -2.24 -4.14 -10.68
C THR A 155 -3.17 -5.04 -9.85
N TRP A 156 -2.88 -6.35 -9.74
CA TRP A 156 -3.64 -7.26 -8.87
C TRP A 156 -3.67 -6.81 -7.41
N SER A 157 -2.57 -6.27 -6.90
CA SER A 157 -2.49 -5.79 -5.51
C SER A 157 -3.28 -4.49 -5.32
N VAL A 158 -3.28 -3.62 -6.34
CA VAL A 158 -4.11 -2.41 -6.34
C VAL A 158 -5.59 -2.78 -6.34
N ALA A 159 -5.99 -3.84 -7.08
CA ALA A 159 -7.37 -4.34 -7.02
C ALA A 159 -7.77 -4.75 -5.60
N ILE A 160 -6.90 -5.46 -4.87
CA ILE A 160 -7.16 -5.82 -3.46
C ILE A 160 -7.33 -4.58 -2.58
N GLU A 161 -6.44 -3.59 -2.73
CA GLU A 161 -6.52 -2.35 -1.96
C GLU A 161 -7.79 -1.55 -2.28
N GLU A 162 -8.17 -1.41 -3.56
CA GLU A 162 -9.37 -0.68 -3.95
C GLU A 162 -10.64 -1.38 -3.48
N GLN A 163 -10.72 -2.70 -3.58
CA GLN A 163 -11.84 -3.46 -3.03
C GLN A 163 -11.95 -3.28 -1.51
N PHE A 164 -10.81 -3.24 -0.81
CA PHE A 164 -10.77 -2.91 0.61
C PHE A 164 -11.24 -1.47 0.87
N TYR A 165 -10.80 -0.49 0.07
CA TYR A 165 -11.19 0.93 0.22
C TYR A 165 -12.67 1.19 -0.08
N ILE A 166 -13.32 0.35 -0.87
CA ILE A 166 -14.77 0.44 -1.12
C ILE A 166 -15.56 -0.15 0.06
N ILE A 167 -15.13 -1.29 0.60
CA ILE A 167 -15.90 -2.05 1.58
C ILE A 167 -15.71 -1.51 3.01
N PHE A 168 -14.48 -1.22 3.41
CA PHE A 168 -14.17 -0.91 4.81
C PHE A 168 -14.69 0.44 5.32
N PRO A 169 -14.87 1.50 4.52
CA PRO A 169 -15.55 2.70 4.97
C PRO A 169 -16.98 2.41 5.46
N VAL A 170 -17.70 1.52 4.76
CA VAL A 170 -19.05 1.11 5.14
C VAL A 170 -19.00 0.29 6.44
N ILE A 171 -18.10 -0.66 6.55
CA ILE A 171 -17.91 -1.48 7.77
C ILE A 171 -17.60 -0.58 8.97
N VAL A 172 -16.63 0.33 8.85
CA VAL A 172 -16.23 1.22 9.95
C VAL A 172 -17.37 2.17 10.32
N TYR A 173 -18.17 2.62 9.35
CA TYR A 173 -19.32 3.49 9.61
C TYR A 173 -20.43 2.76 10.36
N LEU A 174 -20.78 1.53 10.00
CA LEU A 174 -21.90 0.78 10.55
C LEU A 174 -21.56 0.08 11.88
N ILE A 175 -20.36 -0.48 12.00
CA ILE A 175 -19.99 -1.30 13.17
C ILE A 175 -19.53 -0.42 14.34
N PRO A 176 -20.09 -0.57 15.56
CA PRO A 176 -19.64 0.17 16.74
C PRO A 176 -18.13 0.01 16.99
N ARG A 177 -17.46 1.10 17.41
CA ARG A 177 -15.99 1.12 17.61
C ARG A 177 -15.47 -0.06 18.44
N ARG A 178 -16.19 -0.44 19.48
CA ARG A 178 -15.83 -1.57 20.38
C ARG A 178 -15.76 -2.93 19.67
N HIS A 179 -16.45 -3.09 18.55
CA HIS A 179 -16.50 -4.34 17.79
C HIS A 179 -15.54 -4.35 16.58
N LEU A 180 -14.91 -3.22 16.24
CA LEU A 180 -14.01 -3.16 15.08
C LEU A 180 -12.75 -4.00 15.30
N PHE A 181 -12.15 -3.96 16.49
CA PHE A 181 -10.95 -4.73 16.78
C PHE A 181 -11.18 -6.25 16.69
N PRO A 182 -12.17 -6.84 17.38
CA PRO A 182 -12.49 -8.25 17.23
C PRO A 182 -12.93 -8.62 15.80
N LEU A 183 -13.63 -7.75 15.09
CA LEU A 183 -13.99 -7.98 13.69
C LEU A 183 -12.75 -8.10 12.80
N LEU A 184 -11.75 -7.21 12.94
CA LEU A 184 -10.52 -7.28 12.18
C LEU A 184 -9.71 -8.56 12.51
N ILE A 185 -9.74 -9.02 13.77
CA ILE A 185 -9.17 -10.33 14.14
C ILE A 185 -9.88 -11.45 13.38
N CYS A 186 -11.21 -11.48 13.40
CA CYS A 186 -12.00 -12.51 12.72
C CYS A 186 -11.73 -12.52 11.21
N ILE A 187 -11.73 -11.35 10.55
CA ILE A 187 -11.47 -11.24 9.11
C ILE A 187 -10.03 -11.67 8.80
N GLY A 188 -9.04 -11.18 9.55
CA GLY A 188 -7.62 -11.52 9.32
C GLY A 188 -7.35 -13.01 9.54
N THR A 189 -7.84 -13.60 10.62
CA THR A 189 -7.72 -15.04 10.90
C THR A 189 -8.46 -15.87 9.84
N GLY A 190 -9.67 -15.46 9.48
CA GLY A 190 -10.44 -16.08 8.40
C GLY A 190 -9.69 -16.06 7.06
N SER A 191 -9.02 -14.96 6.74
CA SER A 191 -8.17 -14.82 5.54
C SER A 191 -7.00 -15.82 5.55
N ILE A 192 -6.32 -15.98 6.70
CA ILE A 192 -5.21 -16.92 6.87
C ILE A 192 -5.69 -18.37 6.67
N LEU A 193 -6.76 -18.74 7.37
CA LEU A 193 -7.33 -20.09 7.30
C LEU A 193 -7.85 -20.42 5.90
N ALA A 194 -8.58 -19.48 5.28
CA ALA A 194 -9.11 -19.65 3.93
C ALA A 194 -7.99 -19.75 2.88
N ARG A 195 -6.88 -19.01 3.04
CA ARG A 195 -5.70 -19.12 2.16
C ARG A 195 -5.06 -20.50 2.26
N ALA A 196 -4.85 -21.01 3.48
CA ALA A 196 -4.30 -22.34 3.69
C ALA A 196 -5.23 -23.42 3.12
N ALA A 197 -6.53 -23.31 3.36
CA ALA A 197 -7.53 -24.21 2.80
C ALA A 197 -7.59 -24.15 1.27
N CYS A 198 -7.54 -22.95 0.68
CA CYS A 198 -7.49 -22.77 -0.77
C CYS A 198 -6.28 -23.48 -1.38
N PHE A 199 -5.10 -23.33 -0.80
CA PHE A 199 -3.88 -23.99 -1.28
C PHE A 199 -3.96 -25.54 -1.16
N LEU A 200 -4.59 -26.02 -0.09
CA LEU A 200 -4.78 -27.46 0.12
C LEU A 200 -5.82 -28.08 -0.84
N LEU A 201 -6.95 -27.40 -1.02
CA LEU A 201 -8.10 -27.92 -1.78
C LEU A 201 -7.99 -27.68 -3.30
N TYR A 202 -7.25 -26.65 -3.71
CA TYR A 202 -7.07 -26.26 -5.11
C TYR A 202 -5.59 -26.13 -5.50
N PRO A 203 -4.77 -27.18 -5.32
CA PRO A 203 -3.31 -27.10 -5.54
C PRO A 203 -2.94 -26.82 -6.99
N GLN A 204 -3.85 -27.06 -7.93
CA GLN A 204 -3.70 -26.77 -9.37
C GLN A 204 -3.76 -25.28 -9.69
N ASN A 205 -4.28 -24.43 -8.81
CA ASN A 205 -4.35 -22.99 -9.02
C ASN A 205 -3.37 -22.26 -8.09
N ALA A 206 -2.17 -21.97 -8.62
CA ALA A 206 -1.12 -21.31 -7.86
C ALA A 206 -1.40 -19.83 -7.60
N PHE A 207 -2.34 -19.21 -8.34
CA PHE A 207 -2.61 -17.78 -8.24
C PHE A 207 -3.71 -17.45 -7.24
N ALA A 208 -4.71 -18.32 -7.07
CA ALA A 208 -5.82 -18.07 -6.16
C ALA A 208 -5.37 -17.68 -4.74
N PRO A 209 -4.49 -18.44 -4.05
CA PRO A 209 -4.05 -18.09 -2.69
C PRO A 209 -3.17 -16.82 -2.65
N TYR A 210 -2.64 -16.37 -3.79
CA TYR A 210 -1.77 -15.21 -3.88
C TYR A 210 -2.51 -13.89 -4.18
N VAL A 211 -3.53 -13.90 -5.07
CA VAL A 211 -4.17 -12.68 -5.57
C VAL A 211 -5.65 -12.54 -5.19
N ALA A 212 -6.29 -13.56 -4.59
CA ALA A 212 -7.69 -13.44 -4.17
C ALA A 212 -7.81 -12.49 -2.97
N THR A 213 -8.67 -11.49 -3.07
CA THR A 213 -8.79 -10.41 -2.08
C THR A 213 -9.05 -10.93 -0.67
N PHE A 214 -10.03 -11.81 -0.50
CA PHE A 214 -10.38 -12.35 0.82
C PHE A 214 -9.32 -13.28 1.43
N LEU A 215 -8.33 -13.73 0.64
CA LEU A 215 -7.20 -14.54 1.11
C LEU A 215 -5.97 -13.69 1.48
N ARG A 216 -6.06 -12.37 1.30
CA ARG A 216 -4.95 -11.42 1.52
C ARG A 216 -5.31 -10.26 2.44
N LEU A 217 -6.45 -10.34 3.14
CA LEU A 217 -6.89 -9.29 4.08
C LEU A 217 -6.10 -9.28 5.39
N ASP A 218 -5.33 -10.31 5.69
CA ASP A 218 -4.55 -10.43 6.93
C ASP A 218 -3.60 -9.24 7.17
N GLY A 219 -2.83 -8.81 6.17
CA GLY A 219 -1.95 -7.64 6.26
C GLY A 219 -2.72 -6.33 6.48
N LEU A 220 -3.79 -6.12 5.72
CA LEU A 220 -4.67 -4.95 5.83
C LEU A 220 -5.35 -4.90 7.22
N CYS A 221 -5.86 -6.03 7.70
CA CYS A 221 -6.47 -6.14 9.02
C CYS A 221 -5.46 -5.90 10.15
N ALA A 222 -4.24 -6.46 10.05
CA ALA A 222 -3.20 -6.27 11.05
C ALA A 222 -2.77 -4.80 11.15
N GLY A 223 -2.59 -4.13 10.01
CA GLY A 223 -2.36 -2.67 9.98
C GLY A 223 -3.51 -1.90 10.62
N GLY A 224 -4.75 -2.27 10.31
CA GLY A 224 -5.95 -1.68 10.90
C GLY A 224 -6.06 -1.90 12.42
N MET A 225 -5.74 -3.09 12.91
CA MET A 225 -5.67 -3.37 14.35
C MET A 225 -4.64 -2.50 15.06
N LEU A 226 -3.47 -2.30 14.44
CA LEU A 226 -2.46 -1.40 14.99
C LEU A 226 -2.95 0.05 15.00
N ALA A 227 -3.68 0.50 13.97
CA ALA A 227 -4.29 1.82 13.94
C ALA A 227 -5.30 2.02 15.08
N LEU A 228 -6.11 1.02 15.39
CA LEU A 228 -7.04 1.04 16.53
C LEU A 228 -6.29 1.03 17.87
N ALA A 229 -5.25 0.19 18.01
CA ALA A 229 -4.43 0.12 19.21
C ALA A 229 -3.74 1.44 19.52
N CYS A 230 -3.26 2.16 18.50
CA CYS A 230 -2.69 3.51 18.67
C CYS A 230 -3.72 4.55 19.13
N ARG A 231 -5.02 4.32 18.93
CA ARG A 231 -6.13 5.22 19.32
C ARG A 231 -6.79 4.86 20.64
N ASP A 232 -6.48 3.71 21.18
CA ASP A 232 -6.86 3.31 22.52
C ASP A 232 -5.78 3.75 23.51
N ALA A 233 -6.15 4.59 24.48
CA ALA A 233 -5.20 5.17 25.42
C ALA A 233 -4.52 4.13 26.31
N HIS A 234 -5.20 3.03 26.64
CA HIS A 234 -4.62 1.95 27.44
C HIS A 234 -3.63 1.13 26.63
N LEU A 235 -4.03 0.68 25.42
CA LEU A 235 -3.15 -0.09 24.53
C LEU A 235 -1.93 0.72 24.11
N TRP A 236 -2.11 2.01 23.79
CA TRP A 236 -0.99 2.90 23.43
C TRP A 236 0.02 3.05 24.55
N ARG A 237 -0.42 3.32 25.79
CA ARG A 237 0.48 3.39 26.95
C ARG A 237 1.20 2.07 27.20
N THR A 238 0.50 0.94 27.05
CA THR A 238 1.09 -0.40 27.17
C THR A 238 2.17 -0.62 26.12
N MET A 239 1.93 -0.26 24.86
CA MET A 239 2.92 -0.35 23.78
C MET A 239 4.16 0.50 24.07
N ILE A 240 3.98 1.74 24.54
CA ILE A 240 5.09 2.61 24.95
C ILE A 240 5.87 2.02 26.13
N ALA A 241 5.17 1.53 27.15
CA ALA A 241 5.82 0.92 28.33
C ALA A 241 6.67 -0.29 27.95
N HIS A 242 6.21 -1.10 26.97
CA HIS A 242 6.89 -2.31 26.50
C HIS A 242 7.67 -2.11 25.19
N ARG A 243 8.02 -0.86 24.83
CA ARG A 243 8.71 -0.56 23.55
C ARG A 243 10.03 -1.31 23.36
N SER A 244 10.77 -1.56 24.45
CA SER A 244 12.02 -2.34 24.40
C SER A 244 11.74 -3.80 24.04
N THR A 245 10.69 -4.38 24.60
CA THR A 245 10.22 -5.75 24.27
C THR A 245 9.76 -5.82 22.83
N LEU A 246 8.96 -4.85 22.37
CA LEU A 246 8.53 -4.76 20.95
C LEU A 246 9.74 -4.73 20.01
N MET A 247 10.76 -3.94 20.34
CA MET A 247 11.98 -3.87 19.54
C MET A 247 12.75 -5.20 19.53
N LYS A 248 12.85 -5.90 20.67
CA LYS A 248 13.50 -7.22 20.77
C LYS A 248 12.73 -8.25 19.96
N VAL A 249 11.41 -8.32 20.11
CA VAL A 249 10.55 -9.26 19.37
C VAL A 249 10.64 -8.98 17.87
N ASN A 250 10.58 -7.71 17.44
CA ASN A 250 10.79 -7.36 16.03
C ASN A 250 12.16 -7.79 15.53
N GLY A 251 13.22 -7.59 16.32
CA GLY A 251 14.58 -8.05 16.01
C GLY A 251 14.67 -9.57 15.86
N THR A 252 13.97 -10.34 16.71
CA THR A 252 13.88 -11.80 16.60
C THR A 252 13.20 -12.22 15.30
N PHE A 253 12.06 -11.59 14.96
CA PHE A 253 11.38 -11.85 13.69
C PHE A 253 12.26 -11.47 12.49
N ALA A 254 12.99 -10.36 12.56
CA ALA A 254 13.92 -9.97 11.50
C ALA A 254 15.10 -10.96 11.38
N ALA A 255 15.62 -11.47 12.50
CA ALA A 255 16.68 -12.48 12.51
C ALA A 255 16.22 -13.84 11.92
N PHE A 256 14.92 -14.09 11.85
CA PHE A 256 14.36 -15.28 11.22
C PHE A 256 14.28 -15.19 9.68
N ILE A 257 14.55 -14.03 9.07
CA ILE A 257 14.51 -13.84 7.60
C ILE A 257 15.38 -14.86 6.84
N PRO A 258 16.63 -15.16 7.22
CA PRO A 258 17.43 -16.17 6.51
C PRO A 258 16.76 -17.54 6.48
N PHE A 259 16.17 -17.99 7.60
CA PHE A 259 15.42 -19.26 7.64
C PHE A 259 14.19 -19.20 6.73
N PHE A 260 13.45 -18.11 6.75
CA PHE A 260 12.30 -17.90 5.85
C PHE A 260 12.73 -17.98 4.37
N LEU A 261 13.86 -17.38 3.99
CA LEU A 261 14.39 -17.44 2.64
C LEU A 261 14.80 -18.86 2.23
N VAL A 262 15.41 -19.61 3.13
CA VAL A 262 15.73 -21.03 2.91
C VAL A 262 14.44 -21.83 2.69
N ALA A 263 13.44 -21.68 3.57
CA ALA A 263 12.16 -22.37 3.44
C ALA A 263 11.45 -21.99 2.12
N LEU A 264 11.50 -20.71 1.74
CA LEU A 264 10.92 -20.23 0.49
C LEU A 264 11.64 -20.82 -0.74
N HIS A 265 12.95 -21.03 -0.67
CA HIS A 265 13.70 -21.66 -1.74
C HIS A 265 13.31 -23.14 -1.93
N TRP A 266 13.15 -23.88 -0.84
CA TRP A 266 12.83 -25.31 -0.91
C TRP A 266 11.37 -25.61 -1.25
N SER A 267 10.43 -24.82 -0.74
CA SER A 267 8.99 -25.04 -0.90
C SER A 267 8.23 -23.72 -0.98
N PRO A 268 8.31 -23.00 -2.12
CA PRO A 268 7.79 -21.65 -2.20
C PRO A 268 6.27 -21.56 -1.95
N GLY A 269 5.47 -22.43 -2.54
CA GLY A 269 4.03 -22.47 -2.34
C GLY A 269 3.64 -22.79 -0.90
N THR A 270 4.15 -23.90 -0.36
CA THR A 270 3.92 -24.32 1.03
C THR A 270 4.34 -23.24 2.01
N THR A 271 5.54 -22.68 1.83
CA THR A 271 6.06 -21.62 2.71
C THR A 271 5.17 -20.39 2.66
N MET A 272 4.85 -19.86 1.48
CA MET A 272 4.09 -18.61 1.36
C MET A 272 2.63 -18.75 1.82
N TYR A 273 1.95 -19.83 1.45
CA TYR A 273 0.49 -19.89 1.62
C TYR A 273 0.06 -20.44 2.98
N TYR A 274 0.85 -21.27 3.63
CA TYR A 274 0.52 -21.71 5.00
C TYR A 274 0.94 -20.72 6.07
N TRP A 275 2.15 -20.16 5.99
CA TRP A 275 2.67 -19.34 7.09
C TRP A 275 3.44 -18.08 6.66
N GLY A 276 4.00 -18.04 5.46
CA GLY A 276 4.90 -16.96 5.02
C GLY A 276 4.25 -15.60 4.98
N HIS A 277 3.07 -15.45 4.37
CA HIS A 277 2.33 -14.18 4.39
C HIS A 277 1.97 -13.76 5.82
N THR A 278 1.61 -14.71 6.70
CA THR A 278 1.32 -14.42 8.11
C THR A 278 2.56 -13.97 8.86
N TYR A 279 3.70 -14.65 8.64
CA TYR A 279 5.00 -14.22 9.18
C TYR A 279 5.35 -12.79 8.74
N LEU A 280 5.20 -12.46 7.47
CA LEU A 280 5.46 -11.12 6.92
C LEU A 280 4.49 -10.07 7.50
N THR A 281 3.21 -10.42 7.63
CA THR A 281 2.21 -9.57 8.29
C THR A 281 2.61 -9.23 9.71
N VAL A 282 3.05 -10.21 10.50
CA VAL A 282 3.53 -10.00 11.87
C VAL A 282 4.81 -9.18 11.89
N LEU A 283 5.82 -9.55 11.08
CA LEU A 283 7.09 -8.83 10.97
C LEU A 283 6.87 -7.34 10.65
N TYR A 284 6.07 -7.03 9.64
CA TYR A 284 5.85 -5.65 9.22
C TYR A 284 4.96 -4.86 10.18
N SER A 285 4.01 -5.53 10.84
CA SER A 285 3.22 -4.90 11.91
C SER A 285 4.06 -4.58 13.14
N LEU A 286 4.96 -5.49 13.55
CA LEU A 286 5.93 -5.25 14.63
C LEU A 286 6.93 -4.14 14.25
N THR A 287 7.39 -4.11 13.00
CA THR A 287 8.27 -3.05 12.49
C THR A 287 7.57 -1.70 12.58
N LEU A 288 6.33 -1.60 12.13
CA LEU A 288 5.54 -0.37 12.22
C LEU A 288 5.28 0.03 13.69
N ALA A 289 4.89 -0.91 14.56
CA ALA A 289 4.70 -0.65 15.99
C ALA A 289 5.99 -0.17 16.67
N THR A 290 7.14 -0.77 16.33
CA THR A 290 8.46 -0.38 16.84
C THR A 290 8.81 1.05 16.45
N ILE A 291 8.54 1.44 15.22
CA ILE A 291 8.82 2.80 14.73
C ILE A 291 7.93 3.82 15.42
N LEU A 292 6.64 3.54 15.56
CA LEU A 292 5.67 4.41 16.20
C LEU A 292 6.00 4.65 17.68
N THR A 293 6.54 3.63 18.37
CA THR A 293 6.87 3.71 19.81
C THR A 293 8.31 4.13 20.11
N ASN A 294 9.24 4.06 19.12
CA ASN A 294 10.67 4.32 19.27
C ASN A 294 11.21 5.25 18.17
N SER A 295 10.73 6.49 18.12
CA SER A 295 11.16 7.48 17.11
C SER A 295 12.68 7.77 17.10
N ASN A 296 13.38 7.53 18.22
CA ASN A 296 14.82 7.74 18.36
C ASN A 296 15.66 6.48 18.06
N SER A 297 15.05 5.38 17.56
CA SER A 297 15.78 4.18 17.22
C SER A 297 16.63 4.35 15.95
N ARG A 298 17.68 3.52 15.80
CA ARG A 298 18.47 3.45 14.56
C ARG A 298 17.61 3.12 13.35
N LEU A 299 16.59 2.27 13.53
CA LEU A 299 15.63 1.92 12.49
C LEU A 299 14.84 3.15 12.05
N SER A 300 14.29 3.92 12.99
CA SER A 300 13.57 5.17 12.68
C SER A 300 14.48 6.19 12.00
N ALA A 301 15.73 6.31 12.43
CA ALA A 301 16.72 7.18 11.79
C ALA A 301 17.02 6.76 10.34
N ALA A 302 17.18 5.45 10.09
CA ALA A 302 17.39 4.91 8.75
C ALA A 302 16.18 5.19 7.82
N LEU A 303 14.96 5.03 8.32
CA LEU A 303 13.75 5.30 7.54
C LEU A 303 13.52 6.81 7.27
N ARG A 304 14.11 7.69 8.06
CA ARG A 304 14.09 9.15 7.80
C ARG A 304 15.10 9.60 6.74
N LEU A 305 15.96 8.72 6.22
CA LEU A 305 16.89 9.06 5.15
C LEU A 305 16.15 9.67 3.95
N GLY A 306 16.71 10.77 3.45
CA GLY A 306 16.07 11.57 2.40
C GLY A 306 15.74 10.77 1.15
N PHE A 307 16.60 9.82 0.77
CA PHE A 307 16.38 9.00 -0.41
C PHE A 307 15.19 8.04 -0.25
N LEU A 308 15.01 7.39 0.92
CA LEU A 308 13.87 6.51 1.17
C LEU A 308 12.55 7.30 1.20
N ARG A 309 12.56 8.47 1.81
CA ARG A 309 11.38 9.35 1.80
C ARG A 309 11.04 9.86 0.40
N ALA A 310 12.05 10.17 -0.41
CA ALA A 310 11.86 10.56 -1.81
C ALA A 310 11.26 9.40 -2.63
N LEU A 311 11.77 8.18 -2.45
CA LEU A 311 11.17 6.98 -3.05
C LEU A 311 9.74 6.74 -2.53
N GLY A 312 9.49 6.96 -1.25
CA GLY A 312 8.16 6.86 -0.65
C GLY A 312 7.14 7.81 -1.27
N ALA A 313 7.56 9.02 -1.63
CA ALA A 313 6.70 10.00 -2.28
C ALA A 313 6.22 9.55 -3.67
N ILE A 314 7.09 8.89 -4.45
CA ILE A 314 6.81 8.40 -5.81
C ILE A 314 6.44 6.91 -5.84
N SER A 315 6.33 6.26 -4.67
CA SER A 315 6.23 4.80 -4.54
C SER A 315 5.05 4.19 -5.31
N TYR A 316 3.92 4.88 -5.35
CA TYR A 316 2.72 4.39 -6.02
C TYR A 316 2.92 4.31 -7.53
N THR A 317 3.36 5.39 -8.17
CA THR A 317 3.59 5.39 -9.62
C THR A 317 4.75 4.49 -9.99
N ALA A 318 5.87 4.48 -9.23
CA ALA A 318 6.99 3.58 -9.48
C ALA A 318 6.58 2.10 -9.41
N TYR A 319 5.73 1.74 -8.44
CA TYR A 319 5.13 0.41 -8.34
C TYR A 319 4.25 0.07 -9.55
N LEU A 320 3.46 1.01 -10.03
CA LEU A 320 2.55 0.77 -11.15
C LEU A 320 3.27 0.55 -12.49
N VAL A 321 4.27 1.37 -12.78
CA VAL A 321 4.83 1.46 -14.14
C VAL A 321 6.08 0.63 -14.37
N HIS A 322 6.72 0.07 -13.31
CA HIS A 322 7.98 -0.64 -13.49
C HIS A 322 7.90 -1.86 -14.43
N PRO A 323 6.85 -2.70 -14.42
CA PRO A 323 6.78 -3.82 -15.34
C PRO A 323 6.54 -3.37 -16.79
N LEU A 324 5.82 -2.25 -16.96
CA LEU A 324 5.59 -1.65 -18.27
C LEU A 324 6.93 -1.26 -18.92
N PHE A 325 7.82 -0.60 -18.18
CA PHE A 325 9.12 -0.17 -18.71
C PHE A 325 10.11 -1.31 -18.87
N ILE A 326 10.07 -2.33 -18.01
CA ILE A 326 10.81 -3.59 -18.23
C ILE A 326 10.34 -4.22 -19.55
N GLY A 327 9.03 -4.39 -19.71
CA GLY A 327 8.44 -4.99 -20.90
C GLY A 327 8.75 -4.22 -22.18
N LEU A 328 8.67 -2.89 -22.13
CA LEU A 328 9.01 -2.04 -23.26
C LEU A 328 10.49 -2.21 -23.68
N ALA A 329 11.41 -2.22 -22.71
CA ALA A 329 12.83 -2.37 -22.98
C ALA A 329 13.14 -3.70 -23.70
N PHE A 330 12.60 -4.82 -23.22
CA PHE A 330 12.84 -6.12 -23.83
C PHE A 330 12.07 -6.35 -25.13
N THR A 331 10.82 -5.87 -25.22
CA THR A 331 9.99 -6.04 -26.45
C THR A 331 10.57 -5.26 -27.63
N VAL A 332 10.99 -4.00 -27.42
CA VAL A 332 11.57 -3.18 -28.49
C VAL A 332 12.89 -3.74 -29.01
N VAL A 333 13.71 -4.36 -28.16
CA VAL A 333 14.99 -4.96 -28.58
C VAL A 333 14.81 -6.40 -29.10
N GLY A 334 13.59 -6.95 -28.99
CA GLY A 334 13.31 -8.34 -29.47
C GLY A 334 14.02 -9.43 -28.65
N LYS A 335 14.40 -9.14 -27.40
CA LYS A 335 15.10 -10.05 -26.51
C LYS A 335 14.17 -10.78 -25.55
N ARG A 336 14.58 -11.97 -25.13
CA ARG A 336 13.95 -12.67 -24.01
C ARG A 336 14.33 -12.00 -22.69
N GLU A 337 13.46 -12.10 -21.70
CA GLU A 337 13.58 -11.51 -20.36
C GLU A 337 14.58 -12.29 -19.49
N GLU A 338 15.83 -12.23 -19.82
CA GLU A 338 16.89 -12.85 -19.04
C GLU A 338 18.13 -11.94 -19.03
N LEU A 339 18.73 -11.78 -17.87
CA LEU A 339 19.97 -11.02 -17.71
C LEU A 339 21.16 -11.92 -18.08
N LYS A 340 21.45 -12.03 -19.36
CA LYS A 340 22.54 -12.90 -19.90
C LYS A 340 23.75 -12.13 -20.38
N SER A 341 23.63 -10.85 -20.63
CA SER A 341 24.67 -10.03 -21.24
C SER A 341 24.77 -8.65 -20.60
N MET A 342 25.90 -7.96 -20.82
CA MET A 342 26.08 -6.57 -20.40
C MET A 342 25.03 -5.63 -21.06
N SER A 343 24.62 -5.95 -22.30
CA SER A 343 23.56 -5.18 -22.98
C SER A 343 22.22 -5.33 -22.29
N ASP A 344 21.90 -6.50 -21.72
CA ASP A 344 20.67 -6.72 -20.96
C ASP A 344 20.71 -5.96 -19.63
N ALA A 345 21.87 -5.96 -18.95
CA ALA A 345 22.08 -5.17 -17.75
C ALA A 345 21.92 -3.67 -18.03
N PHE A 346 22.46 -3.17 -19.13
CA PHE A 346 22.28 -1.78 -19.54
C PHE A 346 20.83 -1.43 -19.81
N LEU A 347 20.07 -2.29 -20.51
CA LEU A 347 18.64 -2.11 -20.75
C LEU A 347 17.84 -2.04 -19.45
N LEU A 348 18.15 -2.89 -18.48
CA LEU A 348 17.49 -2.89 -17.16
C LEU A 348 17.81 -1.64 -16.35
N VAL A 349 19.06 -1.18 -16.36
CA VAL A 349 19.44 0.09 -15.73
C VAL A 349 18.71 1.25 -16.39
N LEU A 350 18.62 1.27 -17.72
CA LEU A 350 17.87 2.29 -18.45
C LEU A 350 16.38 2.24 -18.10
N ALA A 351 15.76 1.07 -18.10
CA ALA A 351 14.35 0.89 -17.71
C ALA A 351 14.08 1.32 -16.25
N MET A 352 15.01 1.03 -15.34
CA MET A 352 14.94 1.50 -13.95
C MET A 352 15.01 3.04 -13.88
N LEU A 353 15.95 3.65 -14.58
CA LEU A 353 16.09 5.12 -14.64
C LEU A 353 14.83 5.76 -15.21
N VAL A 354 14.30 5.23 -16.32
CA VAL A 354 13.05 5.71 -16.92
C VAL A 354 11.89 5.56 -15.95
N THR A 355 11.77 4.43 -15.24
CA THR A 355 10.76 4.21 -14.21
C THR A 355 10.82 5.30 -13.12
N LEU A 356 12.00 5.58 -12.59
CA LEU A 356 12.17 6.57 -11.52
C LEU A 356 11.94 8.00 -12.03
N LEU A 357 12.45 8.35 -13.20
CA LEU A 357 12.26 9.68 -13.81
C LEU A 357 10.79 9.94 -14.15
N TYR A 358 10.13 8.97 -14.78
CA TYR A 358 8.69 9.05 -15.07
C TYR A 358 7.88 9.22 -13.78
N SER A 359 8.16 8.42 -12.76
CA SER A 359 7.45 8.49 -11.48
C SER A 359 7.65 9.83 -10.79
N LYS A 360 8.87 10.38 -10.84
CA LYS A 360 9.17 11.71 -10.30
C LYS A 360 8.45 12.81 -11.09
N ALA A 361 8.46 12.73 -12.42
CA ALA A 361 7.76 13.68 -13.28
C ALA A 361 6.24 13.64 -13.06
N SER A 362 5.64 12.44 -13.02
CA SER A 362 4.22 12.25 -12.69
C SER A 362 3.87 12.85 -11.34
N TYR A 363 4.68 12.59 -10.32
CA TYR A 363 4.47 13.15 -8.99
C TYR A 363 4.49 14.69 -8.99
N ILE A 364 5.48 15.30 -9.60
CA ILE A 364 5.63 16.77 -9.63
C ILE A 364 4.55 17.44 -10.46
N LEU A 365 4.27 16.89 -11.64
CA LEU A 365 3.39 17.54 -12.61
C LEU A 365 1.91 17.34 -12.32
N ILE A 366 1.53 16.19 -11.77
CA ILE A 366 0.14 15.75 -11.63
C ILE A 366 -0.20 15.41 -10.18
N GLU A 367 0.46 14.40 -9.58
CA GLU A 367 0.01 13.83 -8.32
C GLU A 367 0.05 14.82 -7.16
N SER A 368 1.14 15.59 -7.01
CA SER A 368 1.29 16.56 -5.93
C SER A 368 0.22 17.64 -5.95
N LYS A 369 -0.20 18.08 -7.16
CA LYS A 369 -1.26 19.08 -7.34
C LYS A 369 -2.63 18.50 -6.95
N LEU A 370 -2.93 17.28 -7.40
CA LEU A 370 -4.18 16.60 -7.08
C LEU A 370 -4.28 16.26 -5.59
N LEU A 371 -3.16 15.84 -4.97
CA LEU A 371 -3.08 15.66 -3.52
C LEU A 371 -3.35 16.97 -2.78
N ALA A 372 -2.81 18.10 -3.26
CA ALA A 372 -3.08 19.41 -2.66
C ALA A 372 -4.57 19.79 -2.77
N ILE A 373 -5.23 19.49 -3.89
CA ILE A 373 -6.69 19.66 -4.04
C ILE A 373 -7.42 18.75 -3.03
N GLY A 374 -7.04 17.49 -2.94
CA GLY A 374 -7.61 16.55 -1.98
C GLY A 374 -7.49 17.03 -0.52
N HIS A 375 -6.35 17.64 -0.15
CA HIS A 375 -6.15 18.18 1.21
C HIS A 375 -7.08 19.37 1.53
N ARG A 376 -7.53 20.11 0.53
CA ARG A 376 -8.51 21.20 0.71
C ARG A 376 -9.94 20.71 0.95
N LEU A 377 -10.24 19.45 0.66
CA LEU A 377 -11.53 18.83 0.99
C LEU A 377 -11.56 18.51 2.48
N GLU A 378 -12.16 19.36 3.29
CA GLU A 378 -12.20 19.20 4.72
C GLU A 378 -13.40 18.35 5.18
N TYR A 379 -13.19 17.58 6.26
CA TYR A 379 -14.27 16.88 6.92
C TYR A 379 -15.06 17.86 7.78
N SER A 380 -16.38 17.96 7.56
CA SER A 380 -17.28 18.80 8.34
C SER A 380 -17.64 18.14 9.67
N ALA A 381 -17.61 18.92 10.75
CA ALA A 381 -18.10 18.43 12.05
C ALA A 381 -19.61 18.26 12.02
N ARG A 382 -20.13 17.19 12.63
CA ARG A 382 -21.54 16.89 12.72
C ARG A 382 -22.27 18.06 13.40
N GLY A 383 -23.22 18.69 12.71
CA GLY A 383 -24.02 19.80 13.22
C GLY A 383 -23.52 21.22 12.91
N SER A 384 -22.45 21.39 12.12
CA SER A 384 -22.00 22.73 11.70
C SER A 384 -22.91 23.36 10.62
N GLY A 385 -23.69 22.56 9.90
CA GLY A 385 -24.62 23.03 8.86
C GLY A 385 -25.88 23.72 9.40
N SER A 386 -26.31 23.41 10.64
CA SER A 386 -27.52 24.01 11.26
C SER A 386 -27.26 25.43 11.79
N ARG A 387 -26.03 25.74 12.21
CA ARG A 387 -25.73 27.10 12.76
C ARG A 387 -25.50 28.18 11.70
N ALA A 388 -25.17 27.83 10.48
CA ALA A 388 -24.99 28.80 9.40
C ALA A 388 -26.34 29.28 8.79
N ALA A 389 -27.38 28.45 8.89
CA ALA A 389 -28.71 28.79 8.41
C ALA A 389 -29.50 29.71 9.42
N ASP A 390 -29.19 29.61 10.71
CA ASP A 390 -29.87 30.41 11.75
C ASP A 390 -29.30 31.84 11.90
N LEU A 391 -28.15 32.16 11.29
CA LEU A 391 -27.56 33.50 11.32
C LEU A 391 -27.99 34.38 10.13
N SER A 392 -28.80 33.87 9.20
CA SER A 392 -29.39 34.62 8.08
C SER A 392 -30.88 34.97 8.27
N GLY A 393 -31.31 35.10 9.51
CA GLY A 393 -32.64 35.66 9.83
C GLY A 393 -32.70 37.15 9.44
N PRO A 394 -33.85 37.66 8.91
CA PRO A 394 -33.95 38.98 8.39
C PRO A 394 -33.74 40.05 9.46
N SER A 395 -32.78 40.93 9.27
CA SER A 395 -32.59 42.12 10.09
C SER A 395 -33.87 42.94 10.07
N ALA A 396 -34.60 42.98 11.18
CA ALA A 396 -35.74 43.85 11.38
C ALA A 396 -35.29 45.31 11.32
N VAL A 397 -35.70 45.95 10.26
CA VAL A 397 -35.62 47.39 10.08
C VAL A 397 -36.52 48.04 11.15
N SER A 398 -35.93 48.56 12.20
CA SER A 398 -36.61 49.49 13.11
C SER A 398 -36.62 50.85 12.51
N LYS A 399 -37.77 51.26 11.95
CA LYS A 399 -38.10 52.64 11.59
C LYS A 399 -38.21 53.50 12.87
N GLY A 400 -37.67 54.67 12.70
CA GLY A 400 -37.47 55.68 13.65
C GLY A 400 -38.66 56.18 14.46
N SER A 401 -38.36 57.01 15.45
CA SER A 401 -39.17 58.16 15.79
C SER A 401 -38.24 59.30 16.22
N GLN A 402 -38.34 60.40 15.48
CA GLN A 402 -37.95 61.73 15.90
C GLN A 402 -38.76 62.08 17.18
N LEU A 403 -38.18 62.82 18.10
CA LEU A 403 -38.72 64.12 18.58
C LEU A 403 -37.87 64.65 19.77
N GLN A 404 -37.38 65.86 19.54
CA GLN A 404 -37.28 67.02 20.46
C GLN A 404 -36.57 66.85 21.83
N ARG A 405 -35.42 67.38 22.06
CA ARG A 405 -35.10 68.79 22.52
C ARG A 405 -33.62 68.96 22.56
#